data_400164eb6c30b21583b4b47ae99a41d3
#
_entry.id   400164eb6c30b21583b4b47ae99a41d3
#
_cell.length_a   1.000
_cell.length_b   1.000
_cell.length_c   1.000
_cell.angle_alpha   90.00
_cell.angle_beta   90.00
_cell.angle_gamma   90.00
#
_symmetry.space_group_name_H-M   'P 1'
#
loop_
_entity.id
_entity.type
_entity.pdbx_description
1 polymer ?
#
loop_
_entity_poly.entity_id
_entity_poly.type
_entity_poly.pdbx_seq_one_letter_code
_entity_poly.pdbx_strand_id
1 'polypeptide(L)'
;YYASRGLGDVYKRQGMSYLGFKILYAILNKQPYIQAERVFAPWVDMEDKMRERGIALESLETSRRLGNFDLVGFTLLYEMSYSNILNMMDLGGVPIWAKDRGLDDPFVCAGGPCVFNSEPLADFLDFCMLGDGERIIVEVSDAYRAWKSEGKPGGRKEFLRRVARIQGVYVPSFYTVTYHADGTIKSVTPNEPGVPATVYKRVEPDINDLDFPTHPIVPYGDTVHDRIMLELFRGCSRGCRFCNAGIIYRPVRERTPENVKKLARELVPATGYNEMSMFSLSTADYSQLDPLVRDLLEEFKDDKVSVSLPSLRIDSFSVKLAQEVQAVRKSGLTFAPEAGSQRMRDVINKGVTEENLMDAVGAAFENGWSQVKLYFMIGLPTETDEDILAIAHLARAVKWQYKKITGRFGARVTVSVSNFVPKPYTPFAWVGQNTKTEFDRKHMLLKEVFDTMKNVNFQYHDSLTSLMEGVLARGDRRLSKAIYLAFRDGARFDSWSEHFSFDRWKKAIEGAGLDM
;
A
#
# COMPACT_ATOMS: atom_id res chain seq x y z
N TYR A 1 11.75 -13.90 -5.36
CA TYR A 1 11.33 -14.96 -6.29
C TYR A 1 10.02 -14.69 -7.03
N TYR A 2 9.37 -13.58 -6.74
CA TYR A 2 8.15 -13.17 -7.47
C TYR A 2 8.44 -12.28 -8.68
N ALA A 3 9.72 -11.99 -8.95
CA ALA A 3 10.12 -11.01 -9.95
C ALA A 3 10.38 -11.57 -11.37
N SER A 4 10.34 -12.87 -11.62
CA SER A 4 10.90 -13.42 -12.87
C SER A 4 9.93 -14.07 -13.86
N ARG A 5 8.61 -13.99 -13.67
CA ARG A 5 7.66 -14.53 -14.66
C ARG A 5 6.42 -13.65 -14.80
N GLY A 6 6.32 -12.92 -15.88
CA GLY A 6 5.08 -12.24 -16.30
C GLY A 6 4.82 -10.88 -15.63
N LEU A 7 5.76 -9.98 -15.68
CA LEU A 7 5.74 -8.70 -14.94
C LEU A 7 4.63 -7.73 -15.38
N GLY A 8 4.22 -7.71 -16.63
CA GLY A 8 3.04 -6.97 -17.09
C GLY A 8 1.75 -7.46 -16.45
N ASP A 9 1.69 -8.74 -16.15
CA ASP A 9 0.58 -9.39 -15.50
C ASP A 9 0.54 -9.15 -13.98
N VAL A 10 1.67 -8.82 -13.32
CA VAL A 10 1.72 -8.61 -11.87
C VAL A 10 1.00 -7.33 -11.44
N TYR A 11 1.14 -6.21 -12.16
CA TYR A 11 0.38 -4.99 -11.83
C TYR A 11 -1.12 -5.19 -12.01
N LYS A 12 -1.54 -5.85 -13.08
CA LYS A 12 -2.92 -6.25 -13.30
C LYS A 12 -3.39 -7.25 -12.23
N ARG A 13 -2.60 -8.28 -11.95
CA ARG A 13 -2.89 -9.28 -10.90
C ARG A 13 -2.98 -8.64 -9.52
N GLN A 14 -2.07 -7.71 -9.19
CA GLN A 14 -2.07 -6.99 -7.93
C GLN A 14 -3.28 -6.05 -7.81
N GLY A 15 -3.58 -5.28 -8.85
CA GLY A 15 -4.75 -4.39 -8.90
C GLY A 15 -6.07 -5.15 -8.83
N MET A 16 -6.17 -6.30 -9.51
CA MET A 16 -7.34 -7.17 -9.42
C MET A 16 -7.51 -7.84 -8.05
N SER A 17 -6.44 -7.94 -7.27
CA SER A 17 -6.47 -8.51 -5.91
C SER A 17 -6.75 -7.45 -4.83
N TYR A 18 -6.58 -6.16 -5.13
CA TYR A 18 -6.67 -5.10 -4.14
C TYR A 18 -8.13 -4.84 -3.71
N LEU A 19 -8.40 -5.06 -2.41
CA LEU A 19 -9.76 -4.98 -1.85
C LEU A 19 -10.36 -3.58 -1.99
N GLY A 20 -9.61 -2.52 -1.68
CA GLY A 20 -10.11 -1.14 -1.78
C GLY A 20 -10.58 -0.77 -3.19
N PHE A 21 -9.89 -1.25 -4.22
CA PHE A 21 -10.30 -1.06 -5.61
C PHE A 21 -11.61 -1.80 -5.95
N LYS A 22 -11.75 -3.05 -5.45
CA LYS A 22 -12.99 -3.83 -5.61
C LYS A 22 -14.18 -3.16 -4.90
N ILE A 23 -13.96 -2.59 -3.72
CA ILE A 23 -14.99 -1.87 -2.95
C ILE A 23 -15.46 -0.65 -3.75
N LEU A 24 -14.55 0.22 -4.19
CA LEU A 24 -14.92 1.43 -4.94
C LEU A 24 -15.59 1.11 -6.28
N TYR A 25 -15.10 0.11 -7.00
CA TYR A 25 -15.71 -0.37 -8.24
C TYR A 25 -17.16 -0.83 -8.03
N ALA A 26 -17.40 -1.63 -6.99
CA ALA A 26 -18.74 -2.12 -6.68
C ALA A 26 -19.70 -0.98 -6.25
N ILE A 27 -19.24 -0.08 -5.40
CA ILE A 27 -20.03 1.07 -4.92
C ILE A 27 -20.44 1.98 -6.08
N LEU A 28 -19.50 2.30 -6.98
CA LEU A 28 -19.78 3.14 -8.13
C LEU A 28 -20.79 2.48 -9.09
N ASN A 29 -20.60 1.20 -9.42
CA ASN A 29 -21.48 0.47 -10.32
C ASN A 29 -22.85 0.10 -9.68
N LYS A 30 -23.02 0.25 -8.37
CA LYS A 30 -24.31 0.16 -7.70
C LYS A 30 -25.19 1.40 -7.99
N GLN A 31 -24.57 2.54 -8.34
CA GLN A 31 -25.30 3.76 -8.70
C GLN A 31 -25.84 3.66 -10.12
N PRO A 32 -27.16 3.85 -10.35
CA PRO A 32 -27.76 3.62 -11.67
C PRO A 32 -27.33 4.62 -12.75
N TYR A 33 -26.63 5.69 -12.36
CA TYR A 33 -26.17 6.76 -13.23
C TYR A 33 -24.63 6.79 -13.39
N ILE A 34 -23.90 5.83 -12.81
CA ILE A 34 -22.44 5.72 -12.93
C ILE A 34 -22.10 4.40 -13.63
N GLN A 35 -21.16 4.48 -14.56
CA GLN A 35 -20.48 3.34 -15.14
C GLN A 35 -19.01 3.45 -14.79
N ALA A 36 -18.55 2.66 -13.83
CA ALA A 36 -17.14 2.57 -13.47
C ALA A 36 -16.47 1.42 -14.23
N GLU A 37 -15.31 1.69 -14.80
CA GLU A 37 -14.54 0.74 -15.58
C GLU A 37 -13.08 0.73 -15.10
N ARG A 38 -12.40 -0.40 -15.31
CA ARG A 38 -11.06 -0.62 -14.80
C ARG A 38 -10.02 -0.47 -15.90
N VAL A 39 -8.93 0.20 -15.55
CA VAL A 39 -7.75 0.35 -16.42
C VAL A 39 -6.51 0.00 -15.61
N PHE A 40 -5.58 -0.72 -16.21
CA PHE A 40 -4.29 -1.06 -15.62
C PHE A 40 -3.15 -0.60 -16.50
N ALA A 41 -1.99 -0.29 -15.90
CA ALA A 41 -0.79 0.05 -16.66
C ALA A 41 -0.38 -1.13 -17.54
N PRO A 42 -0.21 -0.95 -18.85
CA PRO A 42 0.32 -1.99 -19.72
C PRO A 42 1.79 -2.23 -19.37
N TRP A 43 2.24 -3.47 -19.47
CA TRP A 43 3.65 -3.77 -19.32
C TRP A 43 4.45 -3.23 -20.53
N VAL A 44 5.77 -3.13 -20.39
CA VAL A 44 6.62 -2.45 -21.36
C VAL A 44 6.49 -2.97 -22.80
N ASP A 45 6.39 -4.29 -22.98
CA ASP A 45 6.20 -4.91 -24.30
C ASP A 45 4.85 -4.57 -24.95
N MET A 46 3.80 -4.49 -24.14
CA MET A 46 2.48 -4.06 -24.60
C MET A 46 2.48 -2.54 -24.86
N GLU A 47 3.09 -1.74 -23.97
CA GLU A 47 3.24 -0.30 -24.19
C GLU A 47 3.95 -0.01 -25.51
N ASP A 48 5.06 -0.69 -25.79
CA ASP A 48 5.80 -0.54 -27.05
C ASP A 48 4.89 -0.81 -28.26
N LYS A 49 4.11 -1.90 -28.24
CA LYS A 49 3.17 -2.22 -29.30
C LYS A 49 2.02 -1.22 -29.43
N MET A 50 1.53 -0.69 -28.32
CA MET A 50 0.52 0.35 -28.34
C MET A 50 1.05 1.62 -28.99
N ARG A 51 2.26 2.06 -28.62
CA ARG A 51 2.91 3.24 -29.21
C ARG A 51 3.24 3.05 -30.68
N GLU A 52 3.80 1.89 -31.06
CA GLU A 52 4.10 1.54 -32.44
C GLU A 52 2.87 1.62 -33.34
N ARG A 53 1.70 1.19 -32.85
CA ARG A 53 0.46 1.10 -33.62
C ARG A 53 -0.51 2.27 -33.40
N GLY A 54 -0.16 3.24 -32.55
CA GLY A 54 -1.03 4.35 -32.20
C GLY A 54 -2.32 3.91 -31.47
N ILE A 55 -2.24 2.80 -30.70
CA ILE A 55 -3.38 2.29 -29.93
C ILE A 55 -3.41 3.00 -28.58
N ALA A 56 -4.53 3.62 -28.24
CA ALA A 56 -4.71 4.28 -26.95
C ALA A 56 -4.96 3.26 -25.82
N LEU A 57 -4.69 3.67 -24.58
CA LEU A 57 -5.03 2.90 -23.39
C LEU A 57 -6.55 2.94 -23.17
N GLU A 58 -7.14 1.76 -23.08
CA GLU A 58 -8.58 1.53 -22.98
C GLU A 58 -8.95 0.77 -21.71
N SER A 59 -10.20 0.90 -21.30
CA SER A 59 -10.78 0.15 -20.18
C SER A 59 -10.99 -1.32 -20.52
N LEU A 60 -11.10 -2.16 -19.48
CA LEU A 60 -11.29 -3.61 -19.65
C LEU A 60 -12.74 -3.98 -20.01
N GLU A 61 -13.71 -3.21 -19.55
CA GLU A 61 -15.14 -3.57 -19.67
C GLU A 61 -15.69 -3.27 -21.06
N THR A 62 -15.45 -2.06 -21.57
CA THR A 62 -16.05 -1.63 -22.85
C THR A 62 -15.03 -1.17 -23.89
N SER A 63 -13.73 -1.31 -23.63
CA SER A 63 -12.65 -0.81 -24.50
C SER A 63 -12.78 0.69 -24.79
N ARG A 64 -13.24 1.46 -23.81
CA ARG A 64 -13.36 2.90 -23.91
C ARG A 64 -12.00 3.54 -23.61
N ARG A 65 -11.57 4.49 -24.44
CA ARG A 65 -10.33 5.24 -24.24
C ARG A 65 -10.37 6.02 -22.93
N LEU A 66 -9.26 6.05 -22.21
CA LEU A 66 -9.15 6.70 -20.91
C LEU A 66 -9.54 8.19 -20.97
N GLY A 67 -9.13 8.91 -22.02
CA GLY A 67 -9.47 10.31 -22.22
C GLY A 67 -10.96 10.59 -22.49
N ASN A 68 -11.77 9.56 -22.73
CA ASN A 68 -13.21 9.70 -22.98
C ASN A 68 -14.08 9.50 -21.74
N PHE A 69 -13.48 9.34 -20.55
CA PHE A 69 -14.21 9.29 -19.29
C PHE A 69 -14.44 10.70 -18.73
N ASP A 70 -15.44 10.84 -17.89
CA ASP A 70 -15.72 12.09 -17.17
C ASP A 70 -14.73 12.30 -16.01
N LEU A 71 -14.39 11.21 -15.30
CA LEU A 71 -13.46 11.16 -14.17
C LEU A 71 -12.46 10.00 -14.36
N VAL A 72 -11.19 10.26 -14.11
CA VAL A 72 -10.13 9.24 -14.10
C VAL A 72 -9.53 9.20 -12.70
N GLY A 73 -9.69 8.10 -12.00
CA GLY A 73 -9.23 7.92 -10.62
C GLY A 73 -8.04 6.97 -10.51
N PHE A 74 -6.99 7.42 -9.83
CA PHE A 74 -5.82 6.60 -9.53
C PHE A 74 -5.79 6.18 -8.06
N THR A 75 -5.46 4.92 -7.80
CA THR A 75 -5.19 4.43 -6.46
C THR A 75 -3.69 4.46 -6.19
N LEU A 76 -3.24 5.38 -5.33
CA LEU A 76 -1.83 5.59 -5.01
C LEU A 76 -1.43 4.75 -3.81
N LEU A 77 -0.85 3.57 -4.05
CA LEU A 77 -0.43 2.62 -3.01
C LEU A 77 1.05 2.74 -2.66
N TYR A 78 1.87 3.20 -3.61
CA TYR A 78 3.32 3.24 -3.48
C TYR A 78 3.90 4.35 -4.36
N GLU A 79 4.82 5.13 -3.81
CA GLU A 79 5.36 6.33 -4.46
C GLU A 79 6.15 6.01 -5.74
N MET A 80 6.82 4.84 -5.78
CA MET A 80 7.58 4.41 -6.96
C MET A 80 6.69 4.05 -8.17
N SER A 81 5.37 4.25 -8.08
CA SER A 81 4.44 4.10 -9.20
C SER A 81 4.08 5.44 -9.88
N TYR A 82 4.62 6.56 -9.44
CA TYR A 82 4.21 7.89 -9.94
C TYR A 82 4.49 8.09 -11.43
N SER A 83 5.61 7.56 -11.96
CA SER A 83 5.91 7.57 -13.40
C SER A 83 4.85 6.82 -14.22
N ASN A 84 4.28 5.73 -13.69
CA ASN A 84 3.24 4.97 -14.37
C ASN A 84 1.93 5.74 -14.52
N ILE A 85 1.60 6.65 -13.59
CA ILE A 85 0.41 7.50 -13.68
C ILE A 85 0.50 8.39 -14.92
N LEU A 86 1.65 9.05 -15.09
CA LEU A 86 1.90 9.90 -16.26
C LEU A 86 1.85 9.08 -17.55
N ASN A 87 2.43 7.88 -17.52
CA ASN A 87 2.41 6.97 -18.65
C ASN A 87 0.98 6.54 -19.04
N MET A 88 0.15 6.21 -18.06
CA MET A 88 -1.25 5.84 -18.32
C MET A 88 -2.05 7.01 -18.88
N MET A 89 -1.83 8.24 -18.38
CA MET A 89 -2.45 9.44 -18.94
C MET A 89 -2.02 9.68 -20.38
N ASP A 90 -0.73 9.61 -20.66
CA ASP A 90 -0.16 9.80 -22.00
C ASP A 90 -0.71 8.77 -23.01
N LEU A 91 -0.67 7.49 -22.66
CA LEU A 91 -1.22 6.42 -23.48
C LEU A 91 -2.74 6.53 -23.65
N GLY A 92 -3.44 7.04 -22.64
CA GLY A 92 -4.88 7.22 -22.65
C GLY A 92 -5.38 8.49 -23.34
N GLY A 93 -4.45 9.34 -23.81
CA GLY A 93 -4.79 10.62 -24.45
C GLY A 93 -5.31 11.67 -23.47
N VAL A 94 -4.93 11.59 -22.19
CA VAL A 94 -5.27 12.59 -21.17
C VAL A 94 -4.12 13.57 -21.03
N PRO A 95 -4.35 14.90 -21.14
CA PRO A 95 -3.28 15.88 -20.92
C PRO A 95 -2.66 15.71 -19.53
N ILE A 96 -1.32 15.57 -19.49
CA ILE A 96 -0.59 15.23 -18.26
C ILE A 96 -0.74 16.33 -17.20
N TRP A 97 -0.49 17.58 -17.56
CA TRP A 97 -0.59 18.72 -16.66
C TRP A 97 -2.06 19.10 -16.44
N ALA A 98 -2.47 19.25 -15.20
CA ALA A 98 -3.85 19.63 -14.85
C ALA A 98 -4.25 20.99 -15.48
N LYS A 99 -3.31 21.92 -15.60
CA LYS A 99 -3.51 23.25 -16.21
C LYS A 99 -3.80 23.21 -17.71
N ASP A 100 -3.40 22.15 -18.40
CA ASP A 100 -3.56 21.99 -19.85
C ASP A 100 -4.88 21.32 -20.23
N ARG A 101 -5.68 20.87 -19.23
CA ARG A 101 -6.98 20.20 -19.46
C ARG A 101 -8.09 21.21 -19.75
N GLY A 102 -8.76 21.01 -20.87
CA GLY A 102 -9.96 21.74 -21.28
C GLY A 102 -11.24 21.21 -20.65
N LEU A 103 -12.37 21.78 -21.05
CA LEU A 103 -13.69 21.45 -20.51
C LEU A 103 -14.16 20.03 -20.83
N ASP A 104 -13.67 19.45 -21.91
CA ASP A 104 -14.04 18.13 -22.39
C ASP A 104 -13.06 17.04 -21.96
N ASP A 105 -11.90 17.43 -21.40
CA ASP A 105 -10.97 16.47 -20.82
C ASP A 105 -11.46 15.95 -19.47
N PRO A 106 -11.14 14.70 -19.10
CA PRO A 106 -11.52 14.15 -17.80
C PRO A 106 -10.93 14.94 -16.65
N PHE A 107 -11.59 14.92 -15.49
CA PHE A 107 -10.93 15.27 -14.25
C PHE A 107 -10.10 14.08 -13.75
N VAL A 108 -8.86 14.35 -13.40
CA VAL A 108 -7.93 13.33 -12.88
C VAL A 108 -7.84 13.47 -11.36
N CYS A 109 -8.20 12.41 -10.66
CA CYS A 109 -8.17 12.39 -9.21
C CYS A 109 -7.38 11.19 -8.67
N ALA A 110 -7.05 11.25 -7.38
CA ALA A 110 -6.35 10.17 -6.72
C ALA A 110 -6.89 9.90 -5.31
N GLY A 111 -6.75 8.65 -4.88
CA GLY A 111 -7.01 8.18 -3.52
C GLY A 111 -5.93 7.21 -3.06
N GLY A 112 -6.05 6.68 -1.84
CA GLY A 112 -5.11 5.71 -1.27
C GLY A 112 -4.09 6.31 -0.30
N PRO A 113 -3.16 5.51 0.25
CA PRO A 113 -2.27 5.95 1.31
C PRO A 113 -1.28 7.05 0.91
N CYS A 114 -0.82 7.11 -0.34
CA CYS A 114 0.15 8.12 -0.77
C CYS A 114 -0.45 9.51 -0.98
N VAL A 115 -1.79 9.65 -1.09
CA VAL A 115 -2.41 10.99 -1.24
C VAL A 115 -2.32 11.85 0.01
N PHE A 116 -1.96 11.27 1.15
CA PHE A 116 -1.68 12.05 2.36
C PHE A 116 -0.49 13.00 2.17
N ASN A 117 0.43 12.69 1.24
CA ASN A 117 1.35 13.65 0.65
C ASN A 117 1.26 13.57 -0.89
N SER A 118 0.24 14.19 -1.46
CA SER A 118 0.04 14.25 -2.91
C SER A 118 0.83 15.38 -3.58
N GLU A 119 1.57 16.19 -2.83
CA GLU A 119 2.29 17.35 -3.36
C GLU A 119 3.24 17.01 -4.53
N PRO A 120 3.99 15.88 -4.53
CA PRO A 120 4.79 15.51 -5.70
C PRO A 120 4.00 15.34 -7.00
N LEU A 121 2.70 15.10 -6.91
CA LEU A 121 1.79 14.97 -8.06
C LEU A 121 0.81 16.14 -8.22
N ALA A 122 0.99 17.22 -7.45
CA ALA A 122 0.05 18.34 -7.36
C ALA A 122 -0.29 18.98 -8.72
N ASP A 123 0.67 19.06 -9.64
CA ASP A 123 0.49 19.67 -10.95
C ASP A 123 -0.21 18.73 -11.97
N PHE A 124 -0.34 17.45 -11.64
CA PHE A 124 -0.96 16.45 -12.51
C PHE A 124 -2.39 16.08 -12.09
N LEU A 125 -2.73 16.29 -10.82
CA LEU A 125 -4.03 15.92 -10.26
C LEU A 125 -4.95 17.14 -10.15
N ASP A 126 -6.20 16.97 -10.55
CA ASP A 126 -7.24 17.99 -10.35
C ASP A 126 -7.65 18.03 -8.87
N PHE A 127 -7.80 16.86 -8.23
CA PHE A 127 -8.08 16.75 -6.80
C PHE A 127 -7.68 15.39 -6.23
N CYS A 128 -7.56 15.32 -4.90
CA CYS A 128 -7.28 14.10 -4.15
C CYS A 128 -8.37 13.85 -3.11
N MET A 129 -8.64 12.58 -2.82
CA MET A 129 -9.59 12.13 -1.79
C MET A 129 -8.80 11.48 -0.65
N LEU A 130 -8.84 12.10 0.54
CA LEU A 130 -8.11 11.68 1.73
C LEU A 130 -9.03 10.94 2.71
N GLY A 131 -8.66 9.73 3.08
CA GLY A 131 -9.38 8.90 4.05
C GLY A 131 -10.22 7.80 3.42
N ASP A 132 -11.38 7.51 4.04
CA ASP A 132 -12.28 6.46 3.57
C ASP A 132 -13.01 6.89 2.28
N GLY A 133 -12.92 6.04 1.26
CA GLY A 133 -13.33 6.39 -0.11
C GLY A 133 -14.80 6.15 -0.43
N GLU A 134 -15.51 5.34 0.34
CA GLU A 134 -16.80 4.76 -0.03
C GLU A 134 -17.88 5.80 -0.28
N ARG A 135 -18.05 6.75 0.62
CA ARG A 135 -19.06 7.81 0.46
C ARG A 135 -18.54 9.00 -0.31
N ILE A 136 -17.27 9.37 -0.09
CA ILE A 136 -16.66 10.54 -0.74
C ILE A 136 -16.66 10.42 -2.28
N ILE A 137 -16.42 9.21 -2.82
CA ILE A 137 -16.41 9.01 -4.28
C ILE A 137 -17.81 9.18 -4.90
N VAL A 138 -18.87 8.80 -4.17
CA VAL A 138 -20.25 9.02 -4.60
C VAL A 138 -20.61 10.50 -4.52
N GLU A 139 -20.27 11.18 -3.41
CA GLU A 139 -20.49 12.63 -3.24
C GLU A 139 -19.82 13.45 -4.36
N VAL A 140 -18.57 13.08 -4.72
CA VAL A 140 -17.85 13.70 -5.85
C VAL A 140 -18.56 13.45 -7.18
N SER A 141 -19.03 12.23 -7.40
CA SER A 141 -19.75 11.84 -8.62
C SER A 141 -21.11 12.55 -8.74
N ASP A 142 -21.80 12.72 -7.61
CA ASP A 142 -23.06 13.50 -7.57
C ASP A 142 -22.82 14.99 -7.85
N ALA A 143 -21.76 15.56 -7.28
CA ALA A 143 -21.36 16.95 -7.57
C ALA A 143 -21.02 17.12 -9.06
N TYR A 144 -20.35 16.13 -9.68
CA TYR A 144 -20.07 16.16 -11.11
C TYR A 144 -21.35 16.07 -11.95
N ARG A 145 -22.23 15.14 -11.61
CA ARG A 145 -23.52 14.98 -12.29
C ARG A 145 -24.36 16.25 -12.24
N ALA A 146 -24.48 16.87 -11.07
CA ALA A 146 -25.22 18.12 -10.88
C ALA A 146 -24.61 19.25 -11.75
N TRP A 147 -23.29 19.45 -11.67
CA TRP A 147 -22.59 20.45 -12.46
C TRP A 147 -22.74 20.22 -13.97
N LYS A 148 -22.67 18.97 -14.43
CA LYS A 148 -22.84 18.61 -15.85
C LYS A 148 -24.27 18.86 -16.31
N SER A 149 -25.29 18.53 -15.50
CA SER A 149 -26.70 18.74 -15.83
C SER A 149 -27.10 20.23 -15.89
N GLU A 150 -26.40 21.08 -15.15
CA GLU A 150 -26.55 22.54 -15.19
C GLU A 150 -25.88 23.19 -16.42
N GLY A 151 -25.26 22.42 -17.29
CA GLY A 151 -24.55 22.91 -18.47
C GLY A 151 -23.09 23.33 -18.20
N LYS A 152 -22.46 22.75 -17.18
CA LYS A 152 -21.07 23.01 -16.80
C LYS A 152 -20.77 24.49 -16.47
N PRO A 153 -21.60 25.17 -15.63
CA PRO A 153 -21.42 26.59 -15.34
C PRO A 153 -20.02 26.84 -14.73
N GLY A 154 -19.42 27.98 -15.07
CA GLY A 154 -18.11 28.40 -14.55
C GLY A 154 -16.92 27.48 -14.91
N GLY A 155 -17.13 26.52 -15.81
CA GLY A 155 -16.10 25.62 -16.30
C GLY A 155 -15.52 24.70 -15.22
N ARG A 156 -14.34 24.13 -15.48
CA ARG A 156 -13.63 23.19 -14.58
C ARG A 156 -13.42 23.77 -13.18
N LYS A 157 -13.12 25.07 -13.10
CA LYS A 157 -12.84 25.74 -11.82
C LYS A 157 -14.04 25.70 -10.88
N GLU A 158 -15.27 25.84 -11.40
CA GLU A 158 -16.47 25.78 -10.57
C GLU A 158 -16.74 24.35 -10.06
N PHE A 159 -16.54 23.34 -10.88
CA PHE A 159 -16.61 21.96 -10.38
C PHE A 159 -15.60 21.72 -9.25
N LEU A 160 -14.35 22.16 -9.42
CA LEU A 160 -13.32 22.04 -8.38
C LEU A 160 -13.71 22.79 -7.09
N ARG A 161 -14.39 23.95 -7.18
CA ARG A 161 -14.92 24.64 -6.00
C ARG A 161 -16.01 23.82 -5.28
N ARG A 162 -16.85 23.13 -6.03
CA ARG A 162 -17.91 22.26 -5.47
C ARG A 162 -17.28 21.11 -4.70
N VAL A 163 -16.34 20.40 -5.31
CA VAL A 163 -15.72 19.24 -4.66
C VAL A 163 -14.78 19.63 -3.51
N ALA A 164 -14.14 20.80 -3.55
CA ALA A 164 -13.30 21.31 -2.45
C ALA A 164 -14.07 21.53 -1.13
N ARG A 165 -15.41 21.57 -1.17
CA ARG A 165 -16.27 21.68 0.02
C ARG A 165 -16.62 20.31 0.63
N ILE A 166 -16.34 19.23 -0.09
CA ILE A 166 -16.56 17.86 0.40
C ILE A 166 -15.43 17.52 1.37
N GLN A 167 -15.77 17.05 2.57
CA GLN A 167 -14.76 16.67 3.57
C GLN A 167 -13.83 15.57 3.00
N GLY A 168 -12.54 15.80 3.10
CA GLY A 168 -11.51 14.89 2.60
C GLY A 168 -11.05 15.18 1.18
N VAL A 169 -11.67 16.13 0.46
CA VAL A 169 -11.19 16.50 -0.87
C VAL A 169 -10.16 17.63 -0.77
N TYR A 170 -8.99 17.38 -1.35
CA TYR A 170 -7.91 18.34 -1.53
C TYR A 170 -7.76 18.69 -3.01
N VAL A 171 -7.83 19.98 -3.34
CA VAL A 171 -7.65 20.50 -4.70
C VAL A 171 -6.31 21.24 -4.74
N PRO A 172 -5.21 20.65 -5.24
CA PRO A 172 -3.86 21.23 -5.14
C PRO A 172 -3.74 22.64 -5.72
N SER A 173 -4.43 22.94 -6.82
CA SER A 173 -4.41 24.25 -7.49
C SER A 173 -5.04 25.38 -6.65
N PHE A 174 -5.80 25.04 -5.61
CA PHE A 174 -6.43 26.02 -4.71
C PHE A 174 -5.56 26.40 -3.51
N TYR A 175 -4.30 25.96 -3.51
CA TYR A 175 -3.33 26.29 -2.46
C TYR A 175 -2.04 26.85 -3.06
N THR A 176 -1.62 27.97 -2.53
CA THR A 176 -0.32 28.57 -2.84
C THR A 176 0.69 28.10 -1.80
N VAL A 177 1.79 27.52 -2.27
CA VAL A 177 2.94 27.15 -1.43
C VAL A 177 4.02 28.20 -1.59
N THR A 178 4.53 28.70 -0.47
CA THR A 178 5.69 29.60 -0.45
C THR A 178 6.84 28.94 0.27
N TYR A 179 8.07 29.34 -0.07
CA TYR A 179 9.29 28.73 0.44
C TYR A 179 10.17 29.78 1.13
N HIS A 180 10.97 29.33 2.09
CA HIS A 180 12.09 30.06 2.64
C HIS A 180 13.27 30.06 1.64
N ALA A 181 14.26 30.90 1.91
CA ALA A 181 15.47 31.01 1.07
C ALA A 181 16.29 29.69 1.03
N ASP A 182 16.17 28.87 2.05
CA ASP A 182 16.81 27.55 2.14
C ASP A 182 16.00 26.43 1.45
N GLY A 183 14.87 26.79 0.82
CA GLY A 183 14.01 25.84 0.12
C GLY A 183 13.01 25.08 0.99
N THR A 184 12.98 25.30 2.31
CA THR A 184 11.95 24.72 3.17
C THR A 184 10.59 25.40 2.96
N ILE A 185 9.49 24.66 3.17
CA ILE A 185 8.13 25.21 3.03
C ILE A 185 7.90 26.26 4.12
N LYS A 186 7.56 27.48 3.71
CA LYS A 186 7.20 28.59 4.59
C LYS A 186 5.71 28.58 4.93
N SER A 187 4.85 28.42 3.92
CA SER A 187 3.40 28.35 4.12
C SER A 187 2.71 27.59 3.01
N VAL A 188 1.56 27.01 3.34
CA VAL A 188 0.55 26.49 2.41
C VAL A 188 -0.75 27.21 2.73
N THR A 189 -1.23 28.04 1.83
CA THR A 189 -2.40 28.91 2.07
C THR A 189 -3.43 28.76 0.95
N PRO A 190 -4.74 28.71 1.28
CA PRO A 190 -5.78 28.75 0.26
C PRO A 190 -5.69 30.03 -0.57
N ASN A 191 -5.84 29.88 -1.88
CA ASN A 191 -5.87 31.00 -2.83
C ASN A 191 -7.24 31.17 -3.49
N GLU A 192 -8.24 30.39 -3.04
CA GLU A 192 -9.61 30.42 -3.56
C GLU A 192 -10.61 30.59 -2.40
N PRO A 193 -11.61 31.50 -2.52
CA PRO A 193 -12.61 31.71 -1.47
C PRO A 193 -13.41 30.46 -1.11
N GLY A 194 -13.62 30.24 0.18
CA GLY A 194 -14.41 29.13 0.71
C GLY A 194 -13.69 27.78 0.74
N VAL A 195 -12.40 27.73 0.36
CA VAL A 195 -11.56 26.55 0.50
C VAL A 195 -11.00 26.47 1.92
N PRO A 196 -11.05 25.30 2.59
CA PRO A 196 -10.59 25.17 3.97
C PRO A 196 -9.06 25.38 4.08
N ALA A 197 -8.59 26.04 5.13
CA ALA A 197 -7.17 26.18 5.41
C ALA A 197 -6.48 24.85 5.70
N THR A 198 -7.23 23.90 6.25
CA THR A 198 -6.77 22.53 6.54
C THR A 198 -7.79 21.54 6.03
N VAL A 199 -7.33 20.58 5.23
CA VAL A 199 -8.16 19.47 4.76
C VAL A 199 -8.12 18.33 5.77
N TYR A 200 -9.27 18.02 6.34
CA TYR A 200 -9.42 16.87 7.24
C TYR A 200 -9.81 15.64 6.43
N LYS A 201 -9.10 14.53 6.65
CA LYS A 201 -9.44 13.27 5.99
C LYS A 201 -10.88 12.82 6.30
N ARG A 202 -11.51 12.13 5.37
CA ARG A 202 -12.79 11.47 5.61
C ARG A 202 -12.60 10.27 6.52
N VAL A 203 -13.47 10.13 7.51
CA VAL A 203 -13.55 8.97 8.39
C VAL A 203 -15.01 8.52 8.43
N GLU A 204 -15.24 7.28 8.04
CA GLU A 204 -16.54 6.64 8.21
C GLU A 204 -16.58 5.99 9.60
N PRO A 205 -17.44 6.47 10.50
CA PRO A 205 -17.41 6.06 11.91
C PRO A 205 -17.81 4.60 12.11
N ASP A 206 -18.75 4.10 11.34
CA ASP A 206 -19.18 2.71 11.34
C ASP A 206 -18.93 2.06 9.98
N ILE A 207 -18.03 1.08 9.97
CA ILE A 207 -17.71 0.35 8.73
C ILE A 207 -18.69 -0.81 8.46
N ASN A 208 -19.59 -1.15 9.39
CA ASN A 208 -20.65 -2.14 9.17
C ASN A 208 -21.74 -1.62 8.23
N ASP A 209 -21.95 -0.30 8.22
CA ASP A 209 -22.92 0.38 7.35
C ASP A 209 -22.41 0.64 5.93
N LEU A 210 -21.12 0.32 5.67
CA LEU A 210 -20.54 0.53 4.35
C LEU A 210 -20.86 -0.64 3.41
N ASP A 211 -21.16 -0.29 2.17
CA ASP A 211 -21.30 -1.27 1.11
C ASP A 211 -20.02 -2.07 0.93
N PHE A 212 -20.14 -3.37 0.76
CA PHE A 212 -19.06 -4.30 0.53
C PHE A 212 -19.35 -5.15 -0.71
N PRO A 213 -18.35 -5.46 -1.57
CA PRO A 213 -18.57 -6.24 -2.78
C PRO A 213 -18.79 -7.72 -2.45
N THR A 214 -20.05 -8.14 -2.37
CA THR A 214 -20.42 -9.55 -2.10
C THR A 214 -20.45 -10.42 -3.35
N HIS A 215 -20.50 -9.81 -4.53
CA HIS A 215 -20.37 -10.46 -5.84
C HIS A 215 -19.21 -9.85 -6.63
N PRO A 216 -17.96 -9.99 -6.14
CA PRO A 216 -16.81 -9.39 -6.80
C PRO A 216 -16.53 -10.09 -8.14
N ILE A 217 -15.90 -9.36 -9.06
CA ILE A 217 -15.40 -9.97 -10.29
C ILE A 217 -14.29 -10.97 -9.91
N VAL A 218 -14.51 -12.24 -10.27
CA VAL A 218 -13.51 -13.30 -10.13
C VAL A 218 -12.69 -13.35 -11.43
N PRO A 219 -11.36 -13.10 -11.37
CA PRO A 219 -10.50 -13.12 -12.54
C PRO A 219 -10.38 -14.53 -13.14
N TYR A 220 -10.31 -14.62 -14.46
CA TYR A 220 -10.12 -15.88 -15.16
C TYR A 220 -8.68 -16.44 -15.06
N GLY A 221 -7.71 -15.58 -14.82
CA GLY A 221 -6.30 -15.93 -14.63
C GLY A 221 -5.88 -15.83 -13.17
N ASP A 222 -4.72 -16.38 -12.86
CA ASP A 222 -4.14 -16.31 -11.53
C ASP A 222 -3.94 -14.88 -11.07
N THR A 223 -4.36 -14.58 -9.85
CA THR A 223 -4.13 -13.30 -9.17
C THR A 223 -3.18 -13.47 -7.97
N VAL A 224 -2.69 -12.36 -7.44
CA VAL A 224 -1.80 -12.39 -6.25
C VAL A 224 -2.53 -12.96 -5.03
N HIS A 225 -3.81 -12.62 -4.90
CA HIS A 225 -4.68 -13.10 -3.81
C HIS A 225 -5.92 -13.74 -4.40
N ASP A 226 -5.82 -15.03 -4.66
CA ASP A 226 -6.91 -15.86 -5.18
C ASP A 226 -7.74 -16.42 -4.02
N ARG A 227 -8.41 -15.51 -3.31
CA ARG A 227 -9.14 -15.81 -2.07
C ARG A 227 -10.16 -14.74 -1.73
N ILE A 228 -11.11 -15.07 -0.85
CA ILE A 228 -12.01 -14.11 -0.23
C ILE A 228 -11.22 -13.26 0.76
N MET A 229 -11.38 -11.95 0.70
CA MET A 229 -10.80 -11.01 1.66
C MET A 229 -11.91 -10.44 2.54
N LEU A 230 -11.91 -10.79 3.82
CA LEU A 230 -12.85 -10.27 4.82
C LEU A 230 -12.13 -9.20 5.65
N GLU A 231 -12.54 -7.95 5.49
CA GLU A 231 -12.02 -6.83 6.28
C GLU A 231 -12.58 -6.91 7.69
N LEU A 232 -11.71 -7.12 8.70
CA LEU A 232 -12.12 -7.18 10.10
C LEU A 232 -12.24 -5.79 10.71
N PHE A 233 -11.24 -4.94 10.47
CA PHE A 233 -11.21 -3.58 10.99
C PHE A 233 -10.24 -2.69 10.22
N ARG A 234 -10.40 -1.40 10.38
CA ARG A 234 -9.51 -0.34 9.88
C ARG A 234 -8.80 0.34 11.04
N GLY A 235 -7.60 0.83 10.76
CA GLY A 235 -6.75 1.49 11.75
C GLY A 235 -5.86 0.52 12.51
N CYS A 236 -5.03 1.07 13.40
CA CYS A 236 -4.14 0.31 14.27
C CYS A 236 -3.86 1.13 15.54
N SER A 237 -4.00 0.50 16.71
CA SER A 237 -3.78 1.13 18.02
C SER A 237 -2.32 1.14 18.46
N ARG A 238 -1.42 0.45 17.75
CA ARG A 238 -0.07 0.12 18.24
C ARG A 238 0.89 1.31 18.32
N GLY A 239 0.94 2.21 17.43
CA GLY A 239 1.77 3.41 17.55
C GLY A 239 3.25 3.22 17.24
N CYS A 240 3.60 2.26 16.36
CA CYS A 240 4.97 2.13 15.85
C CYS A 240 5.40 3.44 15.18
N ARG A 241 6.55 4.01 15.58
CA ARG A 241 6.97 5.36 15.20
C ARG A 241 7.33 5.53 13.73
N PHE A 242 7.60 4.45 13.03
CA PHE A 242 7.89 4.44 11.59
C PHE A 242 6.66 4.21 10.70
N CYS A 243 5.56 3.71 11.27
CA CYS A 243 4.45 3.17 10.50
C CYS A 243 3.44 4.24 10.10
N ASN A 244 3.43 4.61 8.82
CA ASN A 244 2.46 5.53 8.24
C ASN A 244 1.03 4.97 8.34
N ALA A 245 0.81 3.70 7.98
CA ALA A 245 -0.50 3.05 8.04
C ALA A 245 -1.11 3.08 9.45
N GLY A 246 -0.26 2.91 10.50
CA GLY A 246 -0.69 3.02 11.89
C GLY A 246 -1.20 4.42 12.29
N ILE A 247 -0.98 5.43 11.48
CA ILE A 247 -1.41 6.83 11.73
C ILE A 247 -2.56 7.22 10.82
N ILE A 248 -2.39 7.05 9.50
CA ILE A 248 -3.36 7.57 8.52
C ILE A 248 -4.71 6.85 8.54
N TYR A 249 -4.76 5.58 9.00
CA TYR A 249 -5.99 4.79 9.07
C TYR A 249 -6.72 4.88 10.43
N ARG A 250 -6.22 5.65 11.41
CA ARG A 250 -6.93 5.91 12.67
C ARG A 250 -8.22 6.69 12.45
N PRO A 251 -9.22 6.50 13.32
CA PRO A 251 -9.31 5.61 14.47
C PRO A 251 -9.47 4.13 14.11
N VAL A 252 -9.36 3.23 15.10
CA VAL A 252 -9.71 1.82 14.95
C VAL A 252 -11.23 1.70 14.88
N ARG A 253 -11.73 0.96 13.88
CA ARG A 253 -13.16 0.70 13.67
C ARG A 253 -13.32 -0.74 13.22
N GLU A 254 -14.02 -1.54 14.04
CA GLU A 254 -14.20 -2.97 13.82
C GLU A 254 -15.54 -3.27 13.15
N ARG A 255 -15.56 -4.29 12.29
CA ARG A 255 -16.80 -4.95 11.88
C ARG A 255 -17.25 -5.88 12.98
N THR A 256 -18.56 -5.99 13.18
CA THR A 256 -19.11 -6.98 14.11
C THR A 256 -18.93 -8.39 13.57
N PRO A 257 -18.80 -9.42 14.42
CA PRO A 257 -18.73 -10.83 13.97
C PRO A 257 -19.92 -11.22 13.09
N GLU A 258 -21.12 -10.72 13.40
CA GLU A 258 -22.33 -10.96 12.61
C GLU A 258 -22.21 -10.41 11.19
N ASN A 259 -21.64 -9.18 11.06
CA ASN A 259 -21.40 -8.58 9.74
C ASN A 259 -20.37 -9.40 8.94
N VAL A 260 -19.25 -9.80 9.58
CA VAL A 260 -18.23 -10.62 8.92
C VAL A 260 -18.78 -11.98 8.48
N LYS A 261 -19.56 -12.67 9.33
CA LYS A 261 -20.22 -13.94 9.00
C LYS A 261 -21.23 -13.77 7.87
N LYS A 262 -22.02 -12.69 7.86
CA LYS A 262 -22.93 -12.37 6.76
C LYS A 262 -22.16 -12.22 5.44
N LEU A 263 -21.08 -11.44 5.42
CA LEU A 263 -20.24 -11.26 4.23
C LEU A 263 -19.64 -12.59 3.76
N ALA A 264 -19.20 -13.47 4.67
CA ALA A 264 -18.67 -14.78 4.32
C ALA A 264 -19.73 -15.66 3.62
N ARG A 265 -20.97 -15.70 4.16
CA ARG A 265 -22.09 -16.45 3.56
C ARG A 265 -22.45 -15.99 2.15
N GLU A 266 -22.30 -14.72 1.87
CA GLU A 266 -22.57 -14.16 0.53
C GLU A 266 -21.37 -14.40 -0.41
N LEU A 267 -20.13 -14.24 0.05
CA LEU A 267 -18.93 -14.32 -0.76
C LEU A 267 -18.53 -15.76 -1.14
N VAL A 268 -18.68 -16.74 -0.25
CA VAL A 268 -18.27 -18.12 -0.51
C VAL A 268 -19.01 -18.69 -1.74
N PRO A 269 -20.34 -18.68 -1.81
CA PRO A 269 -21.04 -19.19 -2.98
C PRO A 269 -20.87 -18.29 -4.21
N ALA A 270 -20.71 -16.98 -4.03
CA ALA A 270 -20.59 -16.04 -5.16
C ALA A 270 -19.23 -16.15 -5.87
N THR A 271 -18.16 -16.54 -5.17
CA THR A 271 -16.81 -16.58 -5.72
C THR A 271 -16.29 -18.00 -6.01
N GLY A 272 -16.76 -18.99 -5.28
CA GLY A 272 -16.25 -20.36 -5.33
C GLY A 272 -14.83 -20.52 -4.77
N TYR A 273 -14.29 -19.49 -4.08
CA TYR A 273 -12.98 -19.60 -3.44
C TYR A 273 -13.04 -20.51 -2.20
N ASN A 274 -11.98 -21.26 -1.97
CA ASN A 274 -11.82 -22.17 -0.84
C ASN A 274 -10.90 -21.64 0.27
N GLU A 275 -10.60 -20.34 0.25
CA GLU A 275 -9.81 -19.65 1.29
C GLU A 275 -10.45 -18.30 1.62
N MET A 276 -10.64 -18.02 2.92
CA MET A 276 -11.01 -16.73 3.48
C MET A 276 -9.81 -16.12 4.20
N SER A 277 -9.40 -14.92 3.83
CA SER A 277 -8.34 -14.16 4.49
C SER A 277 -8.92 -13.06 5.37
N MET A 278 -8.60 -13.09 6.66
CA MET A 278 -8.98 -12.06 7.64
C MET A 278 -8.08 -10.84 7.45
N PHE A 279 -8.58 -9.83 6.78
CA PHE A 279 -7.79 -8.66 6.39
C PHE A 279 -7.85 -7.53 7.41
N SER A 280 -6.69 -7.11 7.90
CA SER A 280 -6.51 -5.94 8.76
C SER A 280 -5.02 -5.57 8.88
N LEU A 281 -4.69 -4.45 9.54
CA LEU A 281 -3.31 -4.07 9.83
C LEU A 281 -2.69 -4.88 10.99
N SER A 282 -3.50 -5.53 11.82
CA SER A 282 -3.04 -6.31 12.98
C SER A 282 -4.15 -7.28 13.39
N THR A 283 -4.29 -8.38 12.67
CA THR A 283 -5.44 -9.30 12.80
C THR A 283 -5.65 -9.81 14.22
N ALA A 284 -4.58 -10.06 14.94
CA ALA A 284 -4.65 -10.50 16.33
C ALA A 284 -5.18 -9.45 17.33
N ASP A 285 -5.30 -8.19 16.91
CA ASP A 285 -5.87 -7.12 17.74
C ASP A 285 -7.39 -6.98 17.57
N TYR A 286 -8.01 -7.78 16.70
CA TYR A 286 -9.48 -7.80 16.59
C TYR A 286 -10.11 -8.38 17.84
N SER A 287 -11.06 -7.63 18.43
CA SER A 287 -11.61 -7.93 19.75
C SER A 287 -12.32 -9.29 19.88
N GLN A 288 -12.82 -9.84 18.78
CA GLN A 288 -13.60 -11.09 18.72
C GLN A 288 -12.95 -12.14 17.78
N LEU A 289 -11.61 -12.17 17.68
CA LEU A 289 -10.93 -13.01 16.69
C LEU A 289 -11.18 -14.50 16.89
N ASP A 290 -10.90 -15.03 18.08
CA ASP A 290 -10.99 -16.46 18.38
C ASP A 290 -12.39 -17.02 18.17
N PRO A 291 -13.47 -16.46 18.75
CA PRO A 291 -14.83 -16.95 18.52
C PRO A 291 -15.23 -16.84 17.05
N LEU A 292 -14.92 -15.71 16.37
CA LEU A 292 -15.27 -15.55 14.96
C LEU A 292 -14.62 -16.60 14.06
N VAL A 293 -13.32 -16.86 14.26
CA VAL A 293 -12.59 -17.86 13.44
C VAL A 293 -13.16 -19.26 13.64
N ARG A 294 -13.47 -19.64 14.88
CA ARG A 294 -14.10 -20.95 15.17
C ARG A 294 -15.47 -21.08 14.55
N ASP A 295 -16.30 -20.05 14.67
CA ASP A 295 -17.63 -20.03 14.06
C ASP A 295 -17.52 -20.23 12.53
N LEU A 296 -16.61 -19.51 11.86
CA LEU A 296 -16.41 -19.62 10.42
C LEU A 296 -15.86 -20.99 10.00
N LEU A 297 -14.91 -21.55 10.76
CA LEU A 297 -14.36 -22.88 10.47
C LEU A 297 -15.42 -23.97 10.60
N GLU A 298 -16.30 -23.90 11.62
CA GLU A 298 -17.39 -24.87 11.79
C GLU A 298 -18.49 -24.67 10.75
N GLU A 299 -18.88 -23.42 10.45
CA GLU A 299 -19.94 -23.11 9.48
C GLU A 299 -19.59 -23.57 8.06
N PHE A 300 -18.32 -23.40 7.63
CA PHE A 300 -17.87 -23.74 6.28
C PHE A 300 -17.04 -25.02 6.20
N LYS A 301 -17.16 -25.89 7.21
CA LYS A 301 -16.44 -27.16 7.30
C LYS A 301 -16.72 -28.11 6.13
N ASP A 302 -17.97 -28.24 5.77
CA ASP A 302 -18.41 -29.14 4.69
C ASP A 302 -18.02 -28.58 3.30
N ASP A 303 -17.94 -27.25 3.16
CA ASP A 303 -17.46 -26.56 1.97
C ASP A 303 -15.92 -26.62 1.82
N LYS A 304 -15.20 -27.10 2.85
CA LYS A 304 -13.74 -27.16 2.91
C LYS A 304 -13.05 -25.82 2.69
N VAL A 305 -13.67 -24.74 3.15
CA VAL A 305 -13.11 -23.40 3.07
C VAL A 305 -12.15 -23.17 4.25
N SER A 306 -10.92 -22.79 3.93
CA SER A 306 -9.89 -22.48 4.92
C SER A 306 -9.93 -21.03 5.35
N VAL A 307 -9.49 -20.75 6.59
CA VAL A 307 -9.30 -19.40 7.10
C VAL A 307 -7.80 -19.07 7.13
N SER A 308 -7.42 -17.86 6.71
CA SER A 308 -6.04 -17.36 6.72
C SER A 308 -5.92 -16.10 7.56
N LEU A 309 -4.88 -16.01 8.38
CA LEU A 309 -4.60 -14.91 9.29
C LEU A 309 -3.26 -14.25 8.91
N PRO A 310 -3.22 -13.36 7.91
CA PRO A 310 -1.97 -12.88 7.32
C PRO A 310 -1.15 -11.92 8.21
N SER A 311 -1.80 -11.20 9.13
CA SER A 311 -1.17 -10.12 9.91
C SER A 311 -1.13 -10.44 11.40
N LEU A 312 -0.64 -11.64 11.75
CA LEU A 312 -0.45 -12.04 13.14
C LEU A 312 0.76 -11.33 13.74
N ARG A 313 0.57 -10.76 14.93
CA ARG A 313 1.67 -10.20 15.72
C ARG A 313 2.30 -11.26 16.61
N ILE A 314 3.57 -11.04 16.93
CA ILE A 314 4.37 -11.96 17.76
C ILE A 314 3.81 -12.04 19.18
N ASP A 315 3.47 -10.89 19.77
CA ASP A 315 2.99 -10.74 21.15
C ASP A 315 1.55 -11.25 21.40
N SER A 316 0.81 -11.54 20.33
CA SER A 316 -0.57 -12.03 20.40
C SER A 316 -0.77 -13.31 19.59
N PHE A 317 0.31 -14.03 19.30
CA PHE A 317 0.25 -15.29 18.55
C PHE A 317 -0.39 -16.39 19.40
N SER A 318 -1.60 -16.80 19.03
CA SER A 318 -2.29 -17.94 19.61
C SER A 318 -1.94 -19.22 18.84
N VAL A 319 -1.18 -20.11 19.48
CA VAL A 319 -0.83 -21.42 18.91
C VAL A 319 -2.06 -22.25 18.62
N LYS A 320 -3.01 -22.26 19.56
CA LYS A 320 -4.26 -23.00 19.41
C LYS A 320 -5.03 -22.53 18.18
N LEU A 321 -5.16 -21.22 18.00
CA LEU A 321 -5.83 -20.65 16.84
C LEU A 321 -5.08 -20.97 15.55
N ALA A 322 -3.74 -20.89 15.56
CA ALA A 322 -2.92 -21.26 14.42
C ALA A 322 -3.08 -22.75 14.03
N GLN A 323 -3.21 -23.66 14.99
CA GLN A 323 -3.48 -25.08 14.76
C GLN A 323 -4.87 -25.30 14.14
N GLU A 324 -5.90 -24.68 14.69
CA GLU A 324 -7.27 -24.77 14.18
C GLU A 324 -7.35 -24.30 12.71
N VAL A 325 -6.72 -23.18 12.39
CA VAL A 325 -6.65 -22.65 11.03
C VAL A 325 -5.85 -23.55 10.07
N GLN A 326 -4.80 -24.21 10.56
CA GLN A 326 -3.93 -25.06 9.71
C GLN A 326 -4.42 -26.48 9.50
N ALA A 327 -5.45 -26.91 10.21
CA ALA A 327 -6.05 -28.22 9.99
C ALA A 327 -6.48 -28.42 8.51
N VAL A 328 -6.78 -27.32 7.81
CA VAL A 328 -7.20 -27.31 6.40
C VAL A 328 -6.00 -27.10 5.45
N ARG A 329 -5.08 -26.16 5.76
CA ARG A 329 -3.92 -25.85 4.89
C ARG A 329 -2.73 -25.33 5.68
N LYS A 330 -1.54 -25.94 5.50
CA LYS A 330 -0.29 -25.45 6.12
C LYS A 330 0.24 -24.23 5.36
N SER A 331 0.41 -23.10 6.07
CA SER A 331 1.08 -21.90 5.57
C SER A 331 2.40 -21.65 6.30
N GLY A 332 3.35 -20.94 5.68
CA GLY A 332 4.57 -20.49 6.35
C GLY A 332 4.26 -19.43 7.41
N LEU A 333 5.04 -19.42 8.48
CA LEU A 333 4.92 -18.39 9.53
C LEU A 333 5.81 -17.19 9.23
N THR A 334 5.25 -16.02 9.43
CA THR A 334 5.95 -14.76 9.23
C THR A 334 5.80 -13.90 10.47
N PHE A 335 6.93 -13.43 11.02
CA PHE A 335 6.98 -12.54 12.15
C PHE A 335 7.77 -11.27 11.82
N ALA A 336 7.39 -10.15 12.40
CA ALA A 336 8.01 -8.85 12.18
C ALA A 336 8.51 -8.24 13.50
N PRO A 337 9.69 -8.66 14.02
CA PRO A 337 10.33 -7.99 15.14
C PRO A 337 10.72 -6.55 14.82
N GLU A 338 10.98 -6.25 13.54
CA GLU A 338 11.41 -4.99 12.95
C GLU A 338 12.82 -4.54 13.31
N ALA A 339 13.32 -4.86 14.50
CA ALA A 339 14.68 -4.54 14.93
C ALA A 339 15.32 -5.69 15.70
N GLY A 340 16.65 -5.80 15.62
CA GLY A 340 17.41 -6.87 16.24
C GLY A 340 17.48 -6.79 17.76
N SER A 341 17.80 -5.62 18.30
CA SER A 341 17.94 -5.42 19.75
C SER A 341 16.65 -4.97 20.41
N GLN A 342 16.49 -5.25 21.72
CA GLN A 342 15.35 -4.74 22.50
C GLN A 342 15.36 -3.21 22.51
N ARG A 343 16.54 -2.60 22.70
CA ARG A 343 16.69 -1.15 22.66
C ARG A 343 16.07 -0.54 21.41
N MET A 344 16.37 -1.11 20.24
CA MET A 344 15.81 -0.60 18.98
C MET A 344 14.31 -0.87 18.84
N ARG A 345 13.82 -2.01 19.31
CA ARG A 345 12.37 -2.27 19.35
C ARG A 345 11.65 -1.25 20.23
N ASP A 346 12.25 -0.80 21.32
CA ASP A 346 11.71 0.26 22.19
C ASP A 346 11.80 1.65 21.49
N VAL A 347 12.90 1.95 20.82
CA VAL A 347 13.07 3.19 20.02
C VAL A 347 11.97 3.32 18.97
N ILE A 348 11.64 2.24 18.26
CA ILE A 348 10.59 2.24 17.23
C ILE A 348 9.17 2.04 17.82
N ASN A 349 9.04 1.87 19.12
CA ASN A 349 7.78 1.57 19.83
C ASN A 349 7.06 0.34 19.26
N LYS A 350 7.81 -0.75 19.02
CA LYS A 350 7.21 -1.98 18.46
C LYS A 350 6.44 -2.78 19.51
N GLY A 351 6.82 -2.70 20.79
CA GLY A 351 6.16 -3.39 21.91
C GLY A 351 6.24 -4.92 21.82
N VAL A 352 7.35 -5.46 21.27
CA VAL A 352 7.59 -6.90 21.14
C VAL A 352 8.94 -7.22 21.76
N THR A 353 9.00 -8.28 22.58
CA THR A 353 10.23 -8.75 23.22
C THR A 353 10.84 -9.94 22.49
N GLU A 354 12.10 -10.27 22.80
CA GLU A 354 12.73 -11.50 22.33
C GLU A 354 12.00 -12.73 22.87
N GLU A 355 11.56 -12.69 24.12
CA GLU A 355 10.77 -13.76 24.76
C GLU A 355 9.49 -14.04 23.97
N ASN A 356 8.71 -12.99 23.61
CA ASN A 356 7.54 -13.15 22.77
C ASN A 356 7.86 -13.88 21.46
N LEU A 357 8.98 -13.52 20.82
CA LEU A 357 9.40 -14.19 19.59
C LEU A 357 9.76 -15.66 19.84
N MET A 358 10.53 -15.94 20.91
CA MET A 358 10.94 -17.31 21.24
C MET A 358 9.75 -18.19 21.60
N ASP A 359 8.76 -17.66 22.31
CA ASP A 359 7.53 -18.37 22.64
C ASP A 359 6.71 -18.67 21.41
N ALA A 360 6.51 -17.68 20.54
CA ALA A 360 5.76 -17.83 19.30
C ALA A 360 6.40 -18.86 18.35
N VAL A 361 7.71 -18.80 18.12
CA VAL A 361 8.41 -19.75 17.26
C VAL A 361 8.52 -21.13 17.94
N GLY A 362 8.69 -21.16 19.26
CA GLY A 362 8.74 -22.41 20.05
C GLY A 362 7.47 -23.20 19.89
N ALA A 363 6.38 -22.55 20.17
CA ALA A 363 5.06 -23.14 20.03
C ALA A 363 4.74 -23.56 18.56
N ALA A 364 5.19 -22.81 17.59
CA ALA A 364 5.10 -23.20 16.19
C ALA A 364 5.89 -24.48 15.91
N PHE A 365 7.13 -24.58 16.40
CA PHE A 365 8.00 -25.75 16.16
C PHE A 365 7.47 -27.01 16.84
N GLU A 366 6.92 -26.92 18.05
CA GLU A 366 6.21 -28.02 18.74
C GLU A 366 5.07 -28.60 17.88
N ASN A 367 4.46 -27.75 17.06
CA ASN A 367 3.35 -28.10 16.19
C ASN A 367 3.76 -28.42 14.73
N GLY A 368 5.06 -28.68 14.54
CA GLY A 368 5.57 -29.24 13.29
C GLY A 368 5.96 -28.23 12.21
N TRP A 369 5.98 -26.92 12.52
CA TRP A 369 6.58 -25.96 11.62
C TRP A 369 8.11 -26.12 11.60
N SER A 370 8.71 -25.84 10.48
CA SER A 370 10.16 -25.89 10.30
C SER A 370 10.70 -24.69 9.52
N GLN A 371 9.81 -23.79 9.10
CA GLN A 371 10.15 -22.61 8.32
C GLN A 371 9.54 -21.36 8.95
N VAL A 372 10.38 -20.33 9.13
CA VAL A 372 9.97 -19.03 9.67
C VAL A 372 10.57 -17.93 8.83
N LYS A 373 9.78 -16.90 8.53
CA LYS A 373 10.24 -15.66 7.92
C LYS A 373 10.23 -14.54 8.94
N LEU A 374 11.33 -13.81 9.04
CA LEU A 374 11.51 -12.69 9.96
C LEU A 374 11.72 -11.41 9.15
N TYR A 375 10.95 -10.36 9.47
CA TYR A 375 11.12 -9.03 8.89
C TYR A 375 11.83 -8.09 9.84
N PHE A 376 12.80 -7.35 9.29
CA PHE A 376 13.56 -6.33 9.99
C PHE A 376 13.72 -5.08 9.14
N MET A 377 14.09 -3.98 9.78
CA MET A 377 14.54 -2.74 9.16
C MET A 377 15.94 -2.38 9.66
N ILE A 378 16.71 -1.72 8.79
CA ILE A 378 17.99 -1.09 9.12
C ILE A 378 17.96 0.39 8.74
N GLY A 379 18.87 1.19 9.30
CA GLY A 379 18.92 2.63 9.11
C GLY A 379 17.95 3.39 10.01
N LEU A 380 17.50 2.75 11.08
CA LEU A 380 16.62 3.35 12.08
C LEU A 380 17.36 4.46 12.87
N PRO A 381 16.64 5.47 13.39
CA PRO A 381 17.25 6.50 14.22
C PRO A 381 17.99 5.91 15.44
N THR A 382 19.20 6.39 15.70
CA THR A 382 20.08 5.97 16.81
C THR A 382 20.62 4.53 16.75
N GLU A 383 20.47 3.85 15.60
CA GLU A 383 20.91 2.47 15.40
C GLU A 383 22.44 2.36 15.39
N THR A 384 22.97 1.37 16.10
CA THR A 384 24.40 1.04 16.15
C THR A 384 24.69 -0.28 15.43
N ASP A 385 25.97 -0.62 15.22
CA ASP A 385 26.37 -1.88 14.60
C ASP A 385 25.98 -3.09 15.47
N GLU A 386 25.99 -2.94 16.79
CA GLU A 386 25.51 -3.97 17.71
C GLU A 386 24.03 -4.25 17.53
N ASP A 387 23.21 -3.22 17.27
CA ASP A 387 21.78 -3.38 16.98
C ASP A 387 21.55 -4.12 15.65
N ILE A 388 22.39 -3.83 14.64
CA ILE A 388 22.35 -4.53 13.34
C ILE A 388 22.72 -6.01 13.55
N LEU A 389 23.83 -6.29 14.23
CA LEU A 389 24.27 -7.66 14.50
C LEU A 389 23.30 -8.45 15.36
N ALA A 390 22.51 -7.78 16.20
CA ALA A 390 21.45 -8.40 16.98
C ALA A 390 20.36 -9.04 16.08
N ILE A 391 20.18 -8.60 14.83
CA ILE A 391 19.32 -9.27 13.85
C ILE A 391 19.80 -10.71 13.60
N ALA A 392 21.11 -10.87 13.40
CA ALA A 392 21.70 -12.19 13.19
C ALA A 392 21.66 -13.06 14.46
N HIS A 393 21.79 -12.43 15.64
CA HIS A 393 21.63 -13.13 16.92
C HIS A 393 20.22 -13.67 17.09
N LEU A 394 19.17 -12.90 16.79
CA LEU A 394 17.79 -13.38 16.83
C LEU A 394 17.54 -14.53 15.87
N ALA A 395 18.04 -14.44 14.64
CA ALA A 395 17.91 -15.53 13.67
C ALA A 395 18.59 -16.82 14.16
N ARG A 396 19.74 -16.70 14.83
CA ARG A 396 20.46 -17.81 15.47
C ARG A 396 19.66 -18.39 16.64
N ALA A 397 19.09 -17.53 17.49
CA ALA A 397 18.25 -17.94 18.62
C ALA A 397 17.05 -18.75 18.15
N VAL A 398 16.35 -18.32 17.09
CA VAL A 398 15.24 -19.06 16.47
C VAL A 398 15.67 -20.46 16.01
N LYS A 399 16.84 -20.59 15.39
CA LYS A 399 17.38 -21.92 15.00
C LYS A 399 17.72 -22.81 16.19
N TRP A 400 18.24 -22.24 17.25
CA TRP A 400 18.53 -22.94 18.49
C TRP A 400 17.25 -23.40 19.20
N GLN A 401 16.21 -22.57 19.20
CA GLN A 401 14.89 -22.94 19.73
C GLN A 401 14.32 -24.17 19.00
N TYR A 402 14.43 -24.20 17.66
CA TYR A 402 14.05 -25.37 16.88
C TYR A 402 14.80 -26.63 17.30
N LYS A 403 16.15 -26.55 17.44
CA LYS A 403 16.97 -27.67 17.89
C LYS A 403 16.59 -28.13 19.29
N LYS A 404 16.36 -27.19 20.22
CA LYS A 404 15.96 -27.48 21.61
C LYS A 404 14.66 -28.28 21.66
N ILE A 405 13.69 -27.93 20.83
CA ILE A 405 12.36 -28.54 20.81
C ILE A 405 12.38 -29.88 20.07
N THR A 406 12.99 -29.92 18.88
CA THR A 406 12.88 -31.10 17.99
C THR A 406 14.05 -32.08 18.11
N GLY A 407 15.12 -31.71 18.81
CA GLY A 407 16.38 -32.46 18.87
C GLY A 407 17.20 -32.42 17.57
N ARG A 408 16.73 -31.74 16.51
CA ARG A 408 17.34 -31.74 15.17
C ARG A 408 17.75 -30.35 14.71
N PHE A 409 18.80 -30.29 13.89
CA PHE A 409 19.12 -29.10 13.12
C PHE A 409 18.34 -29.17 11.79
N GLY A 410 17.47 -28.21 11.51
CA GLY A 410 16.68 -28.28 10.27
C GLY A 410 15.79 -27.06 10.02
N ALA A 411 15.68 -26.14 10.97
CA ALA A 411 14.93 -24.91 10.79
C ALA A 411 15.43 -24.11 9.58
N ARG A 412 14.53 -23.70 8.70
CA ARG A 412 14.79 -22.74 7.63
C ARG A 412 14.31 -21.37 8.09
N VAL A 413 15.23 -20.42 8.16
CA VAL A 413 14.92 -19.05 8.56
C VAL A 413 15.18 -18.14 7.38
N THR A 414 14.15 -17.43 6.93
CA THR A 414 14.32 -16.32 5.97
C THR A 414 14.36 -15.02 6.75
N VAL A 415 15.45 -14.28 6.62
CA VAL A 415 15.60 -12.94 7.17
C VAL A 415 15.46 -11.94 6.04
N SER A 416 14.40 -11.14 6.08
CA SER A 416 14.12 -10.10 5.08
C SER A 416 14.31 -8.74 5.74
N VAL A 417 15.27 -7.96 5.21
CA VAL A 417 15.65 -6.66 5.75
C VAL A 417 15.25 -5.56 4.76
N SER A 418 14.45 -4.61 5.23
CA SER A 418 14.12 -3.40 4.50
C SER A 418 14.97 -2.22 4.99
N ASN A 419 15.22 -1.26 4.13
CA ASN A 419 15.81 0.00 4.49
C ASN A 419 14.74 0.92 5.08
N PHE A 420 15.06 1.62 6.15
CA PHE A 420 14.15 2.60 6.73
C PHE A 420 13.93 3.76 5.76
N VAL A 421 12.66 4.03 5.49
CA VAL A 421 12.21 5.18 4.71
C VAL A 421 11.34 6.04 5.62
N PRO A 422 11.75 7.29 5.92
CA PRO A 422 10.91 8.20 6.68
C PRO A 422 9.64 8.52 5.91
N LYS A 423 8.48 8.24 6.51
CA LYS A 423 7.17 8.50 5.87
C LYS A 423 6.49 9.71 6.51
N PRO A 424 5.75 10.52 5.73
CA PRO A 424 4.99 11.64 6.27
C PRO A 424 3.96 11.18 7.30
N TYR A 425 3.58 12.09 8.20
CA TYR A 425 2.65 11.88 9.32
C TYR A 425 3.11 10.91 10.40
N THR A 426 4.32 10.37 10.31
CA THR A 426 4.89 9.51 11.36
C THR A 426 5.75 10.32 12.33
N PRO A 427 5.96 9.86 13.58
CA PRO A 427 6.96 10.46 14.48
C PRO A 427 8.36 10.53 13.86
N PHE A 428 8.70 9.59 12.96
CA PHE A 428 10.00 9.57 12.27
C PHE A 428 10.01 10.31 10.92
N ALA A 429 8.98 11.07 10.59
CA ALA A 429 8.95 11.88 9.35
C ALA A 429 10.11 12.88 9.24
N TRP A 430 10.61 13.36 10.38
CA TRP A 430 11.62 14.42 10.47
C TRP A 430 13.06 13.91 10.60
N VAL A 431 13.27 12.59 10.70
CA VAL A 431 14.63 12.03 10.80
C VAL A 431 15.25 11.87 9.42
N GLY A 432 16.58 11.97 9.37
CA GLY A 432 17.36 11.71 8.16
C GLY A 432 17.27 10.24 7.75
N GLN A 433 17.30 9.98 6.47
CA GLN A 433 17.51 8.64 5.91
C GLN A 433 19.02 8.37 5.78
N ASN A 434 19.45 7.13 5.99
CA ASN A 434 20.84 6.77 5.76
C ASN A 434 21.22 6.95 4.28
N THR A 435 22.48 7.28 4.02
CA THR A 435 23.03 7.33 2.67
C THR A 435 23.13 5.92 2.05
N LYS A 436 23.29 5.84 0.72
CA LYS A 436 23.58 4.57 0.04
C LYS A 436 24.76 3.84 0.67
N THR A 437 25.87 4.56 0.89
CA THR A 437 27.09 3.99 1.45
C THR A 437 26.83 3.36 2.82
N GLU A 438 26.05 4.02 3.66
CA GLU A 438 25.73 3.51 4.99
C GLU A 438 24.77 2.31 4.96
N PHE A 439 23.76 2.31 4.08
CA PHE A 439 22.92 1.13 3.88
C PHE A 439 23.72 -0.06 3.36
N ASP A 440 24.56 0.15 2.36
CA ASP A 440 25.37 -0.92 1.77
C ASP A 440 26.35 -1.49 2.81
N ARG A 441 26.98 -0.62 3.63
CA ARG A 441 27.84 -1.05 4.75
C ARG A 441 27.08 -1.95 5.73
N LYS A 442 25.88 -1.56 6.12
CA LYS A 442 25.04 -2.35 7.04
C LYS A 442 24.58 -3.67 6.43
N HIS A 443 24.23 -3.67 5.14
CA HIS A 443 23.91 -4.92 4.42
C HIS A 443 25.11 -5.87 4.39
N MET A 444 26.32 -5.35 4.15
CA MET A 444 27.53 -6.18 4.13
C MET A 444 27.85 -6.74 5.51
N LEU A 445 27.71 -5.94 6.58
CA LEU A 445 27.88 -6.39 7.95
C LEU A 445 26.97 -7.58 8.29
N LEU A 446 25.71 -7.54 7.87
CA LEU A 446 24.79 -8.67 8.06
C LEU A 446 25.14 -9.85 7.15
N LYS A 447 25.49 -9.58 5.89
CA LYS A 447 25.82 -10.62 4.91
C LYS A 447 27.00 -11.48 5.36
N GLU A 448 28.07 -10.85 5.86
CA GLU A 448 29.25 -11.56 6.39
C GLU A 448 28.87 -12.57 7.48
N VAL A 449 27.93 -12.21 8.35
CA VAL A 449 27.47 -13.12 9.41
C VAL A 449 26.53 -14.19 8.85
N PHE A 450 25.58 -13.83 8.00
CA PHE A 450 24.60 -14.78 7.47
C PHE A 450 25.21 -15.80 6.51
N ASP A 451 26.24 -15.45 5.75
CA ASP A 451 26.96 -16.37 4.85
C ASP A 451 27.60 -17.55 5.63
N THR A 452 27.86 -17.37 6.94
CA THR A 452 28.34 -18.46 7.81
C THR A 452 27.21 -19.35 8.36
N MET A 453 25.94 -18.96 8.20
CA MET A 453 24.79 -19.66 8.79
C MET A 453 24.09 -20.57 7.79
N LYS A 454 24.23 -21.89 7.95
CA LYS A 454 23.46 -22.88 7.15
C LYS A 454 21.95 -22.69 7.35
N ASN A 455 21.16 -22.87 6.29
CA ASN A 455 19.68 -22.77 6.30
C ASN A 455 19.13 -21.41 6.74
N VAL A 456 19.89 -20.33 6.56
CA VAL A 456 19.41 -18.95 6.64
C VAL A 456 19.43 -18.37 5.24
N ASN A 457 18.28 -17.84 4.80
CA ASN A 457 18.16 -17.10 3.55
C ASN A 457 18.08 -15.61 3.89
N PHE A 458 19.11 -14.84 3.52
CA PHE A 458 19.17 -13.41 3.76
C PHE A 458 18.74 -12.66 2.51
N GLN A 459 17.76 -11.77 2.66
CA GLN A 459 17.21 -10.93 1.60
C GLN A 459 17.18 -9.49 2.09
N TYR A 460 17.48 -8.54 1.22
CA TYR A 460 17.41 -7.12 1.55
C TYR A 460 16.97 -6.28 0.34
N HIS A 461 16.45 -5.08 0.64
CA HIS A 461 15.99 -4.14 -0.36
C HIS A 461 17.16 -3.35 -0.95
N ASP A 462 17.04 -2.95 -2.21
CA ASP A 462 18.00 -2.08 -2.87
C ASP A 462 18.07 -0.70 -2.20
N SER A 463 19.30 -0.20 -1.99
CA SER A 463 19.54 1.05 -1.28
C SER A 463 19.10 2.27 -2.07
N LEU A 464 19.32 2.28 -3.39
CA LEU A 464 18.99 3.41 -4.25
C LEU A 464 17.49 3.56 -4.47
N THR A 465 16.78 2.43 -4.61
CA THR A 465 15.32 2.41 -4.68
C THR A 465 14.73 3.00 -3.38
N SER A 466 15.27 2.61 -2.22
CA SER A 466 14.81 3.12 -0.93
C SER A 466 15.09 4.61 -0.73
N LEU A 467 16.20 5.12 -1.26
CA LEU A 467 16.50 6.56 -1.25
C LEU A 467 15.49 7.32 -2.12
N MET A 468 15.22 6.83 -3.33
CA MET A 468 14.26 7.49 -4.22
C MET A 468 12.83 7.46 -3.64
N GLU A 469 12.44 6.36 -2.99
CA GLU A 469 11.19 6.27 -2.25
C GLU A 469 11.10 7.37 -1.19
N GLY A 470 12.17 7.61 -0.44
CA GLY A 470 12.24 8.67 0.58
C GLY A 470 12.09 10.08 -0.01
N VAL A 471 12.69 10.34 -1.16
CA VAL A 471 12.54 11.61 -1.90
C VAL A 471 11.08 11.81 -2.32
N LEU A 472 10.48 10.81 -2.95
CA LEU A 472 9.09 10.91 -3.43
C LEU A 472 8.08 10.98 -2.28
N ALA A 473 8.31 10.25 -1.19
CA ALA A 473 7.41 10.21 -0.04
C ALA A 473 7.33 11.53 0.74
N ARG A 474 8.45 12.28 0.81
CA ARG A 474 8.55 13.53 1.58
C ARG A 474 8.66 14.79 0.73
N GLY A 475 8.70 14.63 -0.58
CA GLY A 475 8.83 15.74 -1.51
C GLY A 475 7.60 16.64 -1.55
N ASP A 476 7.77 17.81 -2.14
CA ASP A 476 6.72 18.79 -2.38
C ASP A 476 6.40 18.93 -3.88
N ARG A 477 5.53 19.90 -4.23
CA ARG A 477 5.05 20.08 -5.63
C ARG A 477 6.14 20.41 -6.65
N ARG A 478 7.31 20.85 -6.22
CA ARG A 478 8.46 21.07 -7.13
C ARG A 478 8.92 19.76 -7.77
N LEU A 479 8.68 18.62 -7.11
CA LEU A 479 8.96 17.31 -7.67
C LEU A 479 8.08 16.94 -8.87
N SER A 480 6.94 17.58 -9.09
CA SER A 480 6.14 17.34 -10.30
C SER A 480 6.98 17.48 -11.57
N LYS A 481 7.81 18.52 -11.66
CA LYS A 481 8.72 18.71 -12.80
C LYS A 481 9.74 17.58 -12.92
N ALA A 482 10.33 17.12 -11.82
CA ALA A 482 11.28 16.01 -11.83
C ALA A 482 10.62 14.69 -12.27
N ILE A 483 9.43 14.39 -11.74
CA ILE A 483 8.65 13.21 -12.13
C ILE A 483 8.33 13.23 -13.63
N TYR A 484 7.93 14.40 -14.16
CA TYR A 484 7.69 14.57 -15.58
C TYR A 484 8.96 14.35 -16.42
N LEU A 485 10.10 14.90 -16.00
CA LEU A 485 11.38 14.70 -16.71
C LEU A 485 11.82 13.23 -16.66
N ALA A 486 11.70 12.55 -15.53
CA ALA A 486 11.98 11.13 -15.41
C ALA A 486 11.07 10.31 -16.34
N PHE A 487 9.76 10.60 -16.33
CA PHE A 487 8.80 9.99 -17.24
C PHE A 487 9.20 10.16 -18.71
N ARG A 488 9.58 11.39 -19.14
CA ARG A 488 10.01 11.70 -20.52
C ARG A 488 11.31 10.99 -20.89
N ASP A 489 12.19 10.73 -19.91
CA ASP A 489 13.43 9.96 -20.08
C ASP A 489 13.20 8.42 -19.94
N GLY A 490 11.94 7.98 -19.93
CA GLY A 490 11.56 6.57 -19.97
C GLY A 490 11.39 5.89 -18.60
N ALA A 491 11.21 6.63 -17.50
CA ALA A 491 10.87 6.04 -16.21
C ALA A 491 9.53 5.31 -16.28
N ARG A 492 9.53 4.03 -15.97
CA ARG A 492 8.39 3.11 -15.94
C ARG A 492 8.66 2.04 -14.91
N PHE A 493 7.64 1.63 -14.17
CA PHE A 493 7.73 0.51 -13.25
C PHE A 493 8.92 0.60 -12.28
N ASP A 494 9.21 1.79 -11.76
CA ASP A 494 10.37 2.07 -10.91
C ASP A 494 10.41 1.25 -9.60
N SER A 495 9.32 0.58 -9.24
CA SER A 495 9.29 -0.40 -8.15
C SER A 495 9.98 -1.73 -8.49
N TRP A 496 10.39 -1.94 -9.74
CA TRP A 496 11.05 -3.15 -10.23
C TRP A 496 12.52 -2.85 -10.53
N SER A 497 13.42 -3.62 -9.95
CA SER A 497 14.86 -3.40 -10.04
C SER A 497 15.38 -3.37 -11.48
N GLU A 498 14.77 -4.14 -12.38
CA GLU A 498 15.14 -4.20 -13.80
C GLU A 498 14.72 -2.96 -14.61
N HIS A 499 13.80 -2.16 -14.09
CA HIS A 499 13.31 -0.94 -14.73
C HIS A 499 13.76 0.34 -14.03
N PHE A 500 14.11 0.22 -12.75
CA PHE A 500 14.57 1.34 -11.95
C PHE A 500 15.95 1.82 -12.39
N SER A 501 16.11 3.13 -12.56
CA SER A 501 17.39 3.77 -12.84
C SER A 501 17.55 5.00 -11.95
N PHE A 502 18.44 4.91 -10.99
CA PHE A 502 18.74 6.03 -10.09
C PHE A 502 19.34 7.22 -10.85
N ASP A 503 20.22 6.97 -11.85
CA ASP A 503 20.84 8.04 -12.63
C ASP A 503 19.81 8.83 -13.44
N ARG A 504 18.76 8.17 -13.95
CA ARG A 504 17.63 8.82 -14.62
C ARG A 504 16.92 9.76 -13.66
N TRP A 505 16.60 9.30 -12.45
CA TRP A 505 15.94 10.11 -11.45
C TRP A 505 16.80 11.26 -10.96
N LYS A 506 18.10 11.03 -10.73
CA LYS A 506 19.07 12.08 -10.37
C LYS A 506 19.10 13.19 -11.41
N LYS A 507 19.29 12.83 -12.69
CA LYS A 507 19.26 13.76 -13.83
C LYS A 507 17.94 14.54 -13.91
N ALA A 508 16.82 13.89 -13.64
CA ALA A 508 15.50 14.51 -13.66
C ALA A 508 15.33 15.53 -12.52
N ILE A 509 15.80 15.22 -11.30
CA ILE A 509 15.78 16.10 -10.13
C ILE A 509 16.68 17.33 -10.37
N GLU A 510 17.91 17.13 -10.83
CA GLU A 510 18.83 18.20 -11.21
C GLU A 510 18.24 19.09 -12.34
N GLY A 511 17.63 18.46 -13.37
CA GLY A 511 16.93 19.17 -14.45
C GLY A 511 15.69 19.94 -14.02
N ALA A 512 15.11 19.59 -12.87
CA ALA A 512 14.04 20.34 -12.23
C ALA A 512 14.57 21.55 -11.41
N GLY A 513 15.89 21.64 -11.22
CA GLY A 513 16.54 22.65 -10.38
C GLY A 513 16.48 22.32 -8.89
N LEU A 514 16.39 21.05 -8.57
CA LEU A 514 16.37 20.51 -7.20
C LEU A 514 17.66 19.76 -6.91
N ASP A 515 17.97 19.64 -5.63
CA ASP A 515 19.07 18.84 -5.09
C ASP A 515 18.50 17.67 -4.26
N MET A 516 19.26 16.54 -4.16
CA MET A 516 18.85 15.32 -3.48
C MET A 516 19.40 15.23 -2.07
#